data_d931f8b78888edb38e6c620a7d4f086b
#
_entry.id   d931f8b78888edb38e6c620a7d4f086b
#
_cell.length_a   1.000
_cell.length_b   1.000
_cell.length_c   1.000
_cell.angle_alpha   90.00
_cell.angle_beta   90.00
_cell.angle_gamma   90.00
#
_symmetry.space_group_name_H-M   'P 1'
#
loop_
_entity.id
_entity.type
_entity.pdbx_description
1 polymer ?
#
loop_
_entity_poly.entity_id
_entity_poly.type
_entity_poly.pdbx_seq_one_letter_code
_entity_poly.pdbx_strand_id
1 'polypeptide(L)'
;MIDFDGYRPNVGIIICNPQGQVLWAKRCGQNSWQFPQGGINQGETPEQAMYRELFEEVGLSRQDVKILAVSKGWLRYKLPKRLVRNDGNPVCIGQKQRWFLLMLVSDEKNINMQATQAPEFDGWRWVSYWYPVRQVIAFKREVYRRVMKEFSVIMVALPDSTSAVATKSKEISKGESERYSPSRGKKPFRPYRKQDKRAVQNNKGEKRR
;
A
#
# COMPACT_ATOMS: atom_id res chain seq x y z
N MET A 1 -25.50 10.70 4.22
CA MET A 1 -26.91 10.43 3.82
C MET A 1 -27.11 8.90 3.84
N ILE A 2 -28.26 8.41 4.25
CA ILE A 2 -28.63 6.98 4.18
C ILE A 2 -29.67 6.88 3.07
N ASP A 3 -29.60 5.83 2.21
CA ASP A 3 -30.59 5.64 1.15
C ASP A 3 -31.91 5.02 1.67
N PHE A 4 -32.88 4.91 0.78
CA PHE A 4 -34.20 4.37 1.13
C PHE A 4 -34.15 2.88 1.55
N ASP A 5 -33.10 2.12 1.13
CA ASP A 5 -32.87 0.73 1.53
C ASP A 5 -32.15 0.64 2.90
N GLY A 6 -31.85 1.76 3.56
CA GLY A 6 -31.16 1.80 4.84
C GLY A 6 -29.63 1.64 4.74
N TYR A 7 -29.03 1.77 3.54
CA TYR A 7 -27.59 1.70 3.36
C TYR A 7 -26.96 3.07 3.25
N ARG A 8 -25.80 3.26 3.89
CA ARG A 8 -24.98 4.47 3.70
C ARG A 8 -24.10 4.29 2.45
N PRO A 9 -24.22 5.18 1.44
CA PRO A 9 -23.30 5.21 0.32
C PRO A 9 -21.88 5.51 0.78
N ASN A 10 -20.92 4.76 0.21
CA ASN A 10 -19.53 4.79 0.66
C ASN A 10 -18.62 4.44 -0.53
N VAL A 11 -17.36 4.84 -0.48
CA VAL A 11 -16.31 4.42 -1.39
C VAL A 11 -15.32 3.51 -0.66
N GLY A 12 -14.77 2.53 -1.36
CA GLY A 12 -13.66 1.72 -0.89
C GLY A 12 -12.48 1.87 -1.84
N ILE A 13 -11.27 1.90 -1.30
CA ILE A 13 -10.05 2.22 -2.04
C ILE A 13 -9.04 1.09 -1.87
N ILE A 14 -8.65 0.47 -2.99
CA ILE A 14 -7.54 -0.48 -3.03
C ILE A 14 -6.38 0.22 -3.75
N ILE A 15 -5.29 0.49 -3.04
CA ILE A 15 -4.08 1.05 -3.60
C ILE A 15 -3.11 -0.09 -3.83
N CYS A 16 -2.61 -0.26 -5.05
CA CYS A 16 -1.58 -1.24 -5.38
C CYS A 16 -0.26 -0.57 -5.77
N ASN A 17 0.84 -1.30 -5.61
CA ASN A 17 2.15 -0.92 -6.11
C ASN A 17 2.49 -1.70 -7.38
N PRO A 18 3.58 -1.34 -8.11
CA PRO A 18 4.02 -2.06 -9.30
C PRO A 18 4.39 -3.54 -9.07
N GLN A 19 4.62 -3.94 -7.82
CA GLN A 19 4.92 -5.32 -7.42
C GLN A 19 3.66 -6.16 -7.18
N GLY A 20 2.47 -5.62 -7.47
CA GLY A 20 1.20 -6.32 -7.28
C GLY A 20 0.75 -6.48 -5.83
N GLN A 21 1.42 -5.79 -4.89
CA GLN A 21 1.00 -5.74 -3.50
C GLN A 21 -0.07 -4.66 -3.30
N VAL A 22 -0.85 -4.76 -2.23
CA VAL A 22 -1.87 -3.77 -1.88
C VAL A 22 -1.61 -3.16 -0.50
N LEU A 23 -1.93 -1.87 -0.39
CA LEU A 23 -1.81 -1.13 0.87
C LEU A 23 -2.87 -1.64 1.86
N TRP A 24 -2.41 -2.01 3.05
CA TRP A 24 -3.26 -2.50 4.14
C TRP A 24 -3.06 -1.60 5.35
N ALA A 25 -4.14 -0.90 5.76
CA ALA A 25 -4.08 0.16 6.77
C ALA A 25 -4.60 -0.32 8.13
N LYS A 26 -3.92 0.08 9.21
CA LYS A 26 -4.23 -0.25 10.60
C LYS A 26 -5.02 0.90 11.23
N ARG A 27 -6.18 0.59 11.79
CA ARG A 27 -7.04 1.59 12.45
C ARG A 27 -6.42 2.08 13.76
N CYS A 28 -6.49 3.40 13.96
CA CYS A 28 -6.01 4.04 15.19
C CYS A 28 -6.58 3.39 16.45
N GLY A 29 -5.68 3.07 17.39
CA GLY A 29 -6.06 2.54 18.70
C GLY A 29 -6.73 1.16 18.68
N GLN A 30 -6.71 0.45 17.53
CA GLN A 30 -7.37 -0.83 17.37
C GLN A 30 -6.42 -1.86 16.74
N ASN A 31 -6.57 -3.13 17.12
CA ASN A 31 -5.91 -4.22 16.40
C ASN A 31 -6.80 -4.68 15.22
N SER A 32 -7.20 -3.73 14.38
CA SER A 32 -8.02 -4.01 13.21
C SER A 32 -7.44 -3.33 11.97
N TRP A 33 -7.50 -4.02 10.86
CA TRP A 33 -6.92 -3.61 9.59
C TRP A 33 -7.99 -3.60 8.51
N GLN A 34 -7.92 -2.64 7.60
CA GLN A 34 -8.85 -2.54 6.48
C GLN A 34 -8.25 -1.74 5.32
N PHE A 35 -8.91 -1.78 4.17
CA PHE A 35 -8.67 -0.81 3.11
C PHE A 35 -9.24 0.56 3.48
N PRO A 36 -8.63 1.66 3.03
CA PRO A 36 -9.21 3.00 3.12
C PRO A 36 -10.61 3.04 2.53
N GLN A 37 -11.50 3.76 3.20
CA GLN A 37 -12.91 3.82 2.81
C GLN A 37 -13.64 4.94 3.53
N GLY A 38 -14.54 5.64 2.86
CA GLY A 38 -15.35 6.67 3.52
C GLY A 38 -16.69 6.95 2.89
N GLY A 39 -17.49 7.78 3.57
CA GLY A 39 -18.83 8.12 3.14
C GLY A 39 -18.85 9.08 1.97
N ILE A 40 -19.85 8.94 1.09
CA ILE A 40 -20.12 9.90 0.03
C ILE A 40 -21.00 11.01 0.60
N ASN A 41 -20.58 12.27 0.48
CA ASN A 41 -21.33 13.43 0.94
C ASN A 41 -22.45 13.79 -0.06
N GLN A 42 -23.38 14.63 0.39
CA GLN A 42 -24.45 15.12 -0.47
C GLN A 42 -23.88 15.94 -1.65
N GLY A 43 -24.30 15.62 -2.86
CA GLY A 43 -23.81 16.28 -4.08
C GLY A 43 -22.44 15.80 -4.56
N GLU A 44 -21.79 14.91 -3.83
CA GLU A 44 -20.48 14.36 -4.18
C GLU A 44 -20.62 13.13 -5.08
N THR A 45 -19.85 13.05 -6.15
CA THR A 45 -19.76 11.84 -6.95
C THR A 45 -18.88 10.78 -6.23
N PRO A 46 -19.01 9.47 -6.53
CA PRO A 46 -18.14 8.47 -5.95
C PRO A 46 -16.65 8.71 -6.20
N GLU A 47 -16.27 9.29 -7.36
CA GLU A 47 -14.88 9.60 -7.66
C GLU A 47 -14.35 10.78 -6.82
N GLN A 48 -15.17 11.82 -6.62
CA GLN A 48 -14.81 12.93 -5.74
C GLN A 48 -14.64 12.46 -4.30
N ALA A 49 -15.58 11.64 -3.80
CA ALA A 49 -15.47 11.03 -2.47
C ALA A 49 -14.20 10.19 -2.34
N MET A 50 -13.87 9.40 -3.36
CA MET A 50 -12.66 8.58 -3.36
C MET A 50 -11.39 9.43 -3.23
N TYR A 51 -11.24 10.53 -3.96
CA TYR A 51 -10.06 11.39 -3.86
C TYR A 51 -10.00 12.15 -2.53
N ARG A 52 -11.15 12.58 -1.98
CA ARG A 52 -11.20 13.21 -0.66
C ARG A 52 -10.78 12.23 0.43
N GLU A 53 -11.37 11.03 0.48
CA GLU A 53 -11.03 9.99 1.45
C GLU A 53 -9.58 9.49 1.29
N LEU A 54 -9.08 9.42 0.04
CA LEU A 54 -7.69 9.08 -0.24
C LEU A 54 -6.73 10.09 0.43
N PHE A 55 -7.04 11.38 0.33
CA PHE A 55 -6.24 12.42 0.98
C PHE A 55 -6.40 12.40 2.50
N GLU A 56 -7.64 12.33 3.00
CA GLU A 56 -7.94 12.37 4.44
C GLU A 56 -7.32 11.18 5.19
N GLU A 57 -7.37 9.97 4.63
CA GLU A 57 -6.95 8.74 5.28
C GLU A 57 -5.51 8.30 4.96
N VAL A 58 -4.97 8.68 3.79
CA VAL A 58 -3.68 8.18 3.27
C VAL A 58 -2.70 9.31 2.94
N GLY A 59 -3.17 10.57 2.89
CA GLY A 59 -2.36 11.74 2.55
C GLY A 59 -2.01 11.85 1.06
N LEU A 60 -2.52 10.96 0.21
CA LEU A 60 -2.23 10.95 -1.21
C LEU A 60 -3.22 11.83 -1.98
N SER A 61 -2.70 12.56 -2.97
CA SER A 61 -3.47 13.41 -3.87
C SER A 61 -3.77 12.68 -5.20
N ARG A 62 -4.58 13.34 -6.06
CA ARG A 62 -4.91 12.80 -7.39
C ARG A 62 -3.69 12.50 -8.26
N GLN A 63 -2.63 13.30 -8.14
CA GLN A 63 -1.39 13.13 -8.92
C GLN A 63 -0.50 11.97 -8.44
N ASP A 64 -0.74 11.48 -7.22
CA ASP A 64 0.03 10.38 -6.65
C ASP A 64 -0.47 9.01 -7.10
N VAL A 65 -1.66 8.96 -7.71
CA VAL A 65 -2.32 7.71 -8.08
C VAL A 65 -2.90 7.74 -9.49
N LYS A 66 -3.03 6.55 -10.09
CA LYS A 66 -3.75 6.32 -11.35
C LYS A 66 -4.90 5.35 -11.09
N ILE A 67 -6.13 5.71 -11.48
CA ILE A 67 -7.27 4.78 -11.43
C ILE A 67 -7.05 3.68 -12.47
N LEU A 68 -6.99 2.44 -12.03
CA LEU A 68 -6.92 1.26 -12.90
C LEU A 68 -8.29 0.68 -13.17
N ALA A 69 -9.18 0.68 -12.19
CA ALA A 69 -10.53 0.17 -12.32
C ALA A 69 -11.48 0.77 -11.29
N VAL A 70 -12.77 0.68 -11.63
CA VAL A 70 -13.90 0.96 -10.73
C VAL A 70 -14.82 -0.24 -10.74
N SER A 71 -15.34 -0.67 -9.60
CA SER A 71 -16.25 -1.83 -9.52
C SER A 71 -17.47 -1.66 -10.43
N LYS A 72 -17.92 -2.71 -11.09
CA LYS A 72 -19.07 -2.66 -12.03
C LYS A 72 -20.36 -2.19 -11.36
N GLY A 73 -20.51 -2.50 -10.07
CA GLY A 73 -21.71 -2.16 -9.32
C GLY A 73 -21.42 -1.78 -7.87
N TRP A 74 -22.50 -1.48 -7.16
CA TRP A 74 -22.47 -1.26 -5.72
C TRP A 74 -22.39 -2.60 -4.99
N LEU A 75 -21.40 -2.75 -4.11
CA LEU A 75 -21.26 -3.89 -3.22
C LEU A 75 -21.79 -3.54 -1.83
N ARG A 76 -22.61 -4.41 -1.25
CA ARG A 76 -23.31 -4.13 0.01
C ARG A 76 -22.89 -5.11 1.10
N TYR A 77 -22.77 -4.62 2.32
CA TYR A 77 -22.72 -5.44 3.52
C TYR A 77 -23.63 -4.87 4.60
N LYS A 78 -24.18 -5.77 5.44
CA LYS A 78 -24.96 -5.40 6.62
C LYS A 78 -24.06 -5.31 7.84
N LEU A 79 -24.36 -4.37 8.71
CA LEU A 79 -23.75 -4.31 10.03
C LEU A 79 -24.31 -5.40 10.94
N PRO A 80 -23.51 -6.04 11.79
CA PRO A 80 -24.03 -6.86 12.89
C PRO A 80 -24.98 -6.03 13.76
N LYS A 81 -26.03 -6.65 14.26
CA LYS A 81 -27.09 -5.95 15.07
C LYS A 81 -26.50 -5.06 16.17
N ARG A 82 -25.44 -5.54 16.85
CA ARG A 82 -24.75 -4.78 17.91
C ARG A 82 -24.05 -3.48 17.46
N LEU A 83 -23.81 -3.31 16.15
CA LEU A 83 -23.18 -2.13 15.56
C LEU A 83 -24.17 -1.21 14.85
N VAL A 84 -25.44 -1.62 14.76
CA VAL A 84 -26.51 -0.78 14.23
C VAL A 84 -26.91 0.20 15.31
N ARG A 85 -26.82 1.50 15.00
CA ARG A 85 -27.31 2.57 15.85
C ARG A 85 -28.77 2.83 15.48
N ASN A 86 -29.68 2.73 16.47
CA ASN A 86 -31.12 2.90 16.26
C ASN A 86 -31.60 4.34 16.50
N ASP A 87 -30.67 5.25 16.80
CA ASP A 87 -30.92 6.67 17.05
C ASP A 87 -31.05 7.54 15.81
N GLY A 88 -30.77 6.94 14.62
CA GLY A 88 -30.89 7.63 13.33
C GLY A 88 -32.24 7.40 12.63
N ASN A 89 -32.72 8.41 11.90
CA ASN A 89 -33.88 8.27 11.02
C ASN A 89 -33.50 8.77 9.61
N PRO A 90 -33.36 7.87 8.62
CA PRO A 90 -33.50 6.41 8.67
C PRO A 90 -32.34 5.70 9.42
N VAL A 91 -32.63 4.50 9.92
CA VAL A 91 -31.62 3.65 10.59
C VAL A 91 -30.61 3.13 9.56
N CYS A 92 -29.32 3.25 9.88
CA CYS A 92 -28.26 2.72 9.03
C CYS A 92 -28.04 1.23 9.30
N ILE A 93 -28.51 0.35 8.41
CA ILE A 93 -28.36 -1.11 8.54
C ILE A 93 -27.08 -1.65 7.92
N GLY A 94 -26.35 -0.85 7.12
CA GLY A 94 -25.16 -1.30 6.40
C GLY A 94 -24.57 -0.22 5.52
N GLN A 95 -23.62 -0.63 4.72
CA GLN A 95 -23.01 0.24 3.71
C GLN A 95 -23.18 -0.36 2.32
N LYS A 96 -23.34 0.49 1.31
CA LYS A 96 -23.17 0.16 -0.11
C LYS A 96 -21.96 0.90 -0.62
N GLN A 97 -21.03 0.17 -1.23
CA GLN A 97 -19.71 0.67 -1.57
C GLN A 97 -19.46 0.62 -3.06
N ARG A 98 -18.93 1.73 -3.62
CA ARG A 98 -18.29 1.78 -4.92
C ARG A 98 -16.80 1.65 -4.71
N TRP A 99 -16.16 0.67 -5.35
CA TRP A 99 -14.74 0.38 -5.13
C TRP A 99 -13.87 0.89 -6.26
N PHE A 100 -12.70 1.36 -5.90
CA PHE A 100 -11.68 1.85 -6.81
C PHE A 100 -10.39 1.07 -6.61
N LEU A 101 -9.77 0.65 -7.72
CA LEU A 101 -8.40 0.13 -7.75
C LEU A 101 -7.49 1.22 -8.27
N LEU A 102 -6.52 1.62 -7.47
CA LEU A 102 -5.58 2.70 -7.76
C LEU A 102 -4.16 2.13 -7.82
N MET A 103 -3.37 2.55 -8.82
CA MET A 103 -1.93 2.34 -8.83
C MET A 103 -1.25 3.53 -8.16
N LEU A 104 -0.38 3.30 -7.18
CA LEU A 104 0.54 4.32 -6.67
C LEU A 104 1.57 4.62 -7.75
N VAL A 105 1.66 5.88 -8.21
CA VAL A 105 2.60 6.34 -9.25
C VAL A 105 3.66 7.29 -8.70
N SER A 106 3.50 7.78 -7.47
CA SER A 106 4.50 8.57 -6.74
C SER A 106 5.33 7.70 -5.81
N ASP A 107 6.31 8.32 -5.12
CA ASP A 107 7.10 7.65 -4.07
C ASP A 107 6.20 7.25 -2.89
N GLU A 108 6.39 6.06 -2.34
CA GLU A 108 5.64 5.59 -1.16
C GLU A 108 5.85 6.45 0.09
N LYS A 109 6.90 7.28 0.13
CA LYS A 109 7.13 8.28 1.18
C LYS A 109 6.06 9.36 1.23
N ASN A 110 5.30 9.53 0.15
CA ASN A 110 4.16 10.45 0.12
C ASN A 110 2.95 9.92 0.92
N ILE A 111 2.95 8.63 1.27
CA ILE A 111 1.90 8.04 2.12
C ILE A 111 2.03 8.62 3.54
N ASN A 112 1.01 9.38 3.94
CA ASN A 112 0.96 10.05 5.24
C ASN A 112 -0.38 9.81 5.92
N MET A 113 -0.42 8.87 6.87
CA MET A 113 -1.63 8.57 7.65
C MET A 113 -2.02 9.68 8.63
N GLN A 114 -1.19 10.71 8.78
CA GLN A 114 -1.42 11.85 9.68
C GLN A 114 -1.66 13.16 8.91
N ALA A 115 -2.17 13.08 7.70
CA ALA A 115 -2.48 14.25 6.87
C ALA A 115 -3.57 15.13 7.46
N THR A 116 -4.42 14.60 8.35
CA THR A 116 -5.52 15.31 9.01
C THR A 116 -5.37 15.31 10.53
N GLN A 117 -6.10 16.20 11.20
CA GLN A 117 -6.07 16.32 12.68
C GLN A 117 -6.69 15.11 13.41
N ALA A 118 -7.53 14.33 12.73
CA ALA A 118 -8.20 13.17 13.29
C ALA A 118 -7.97 11.94 12.39
N PRO A 119 -6.74 11.37 12.40
CA PRO A 119 -6.38 10.27 11.52
C PRO A 119 -7.19 9.01 11.85
N GLU A 120 -7.70 8.33 10.83
CA GLU A 120 -8.39 7.04 11.01
C GLU A 120 -7.40 5.87 11.17
N PHE A 121 -6.20 6.00 10.60
CA PHE A 121 -5.15 4.98 10.63
C PHE A 121 -3.89 5.48 11.33
N ASP A 122 -3.20 4.57 12.04
CA ASP A 122 -1.92 4.82 12.72
C ASP A 122 -0.75 4.05 12.10
N GLY A 123 -1.00 3.31 11.03
CA GLY A 123 0.03 2.57 10.31
C GLY A 123 -0.49 1.91 9.04
N TRP A 124 0.44 1.49 8.20
CA TRP A 124 0.14 0.77 6.97
C TRP A 124 1.29 -0.17 6.59
N ARG A 125 1.02 -1.09 5.68
CA ARG A 125 2.02 -1.98 5.07
C ARG A 125 1.56 -2.49 3.72
N TRP A 126 2.50 -2.86 2.88
CA TRP A 126 2.22 -3.65 1.69
C TRP A 126 1.95 -5.10 2.07
N VAL A 127 0.94 -5.69 1.46
CA VAL A 127 0.60 -7.10 1.63
C VAL A 127 0.30 -7.75 0.28
N SER A 128 0.42 -9.08 0.20
CA SER A 128 0.01 -9.80 -1.00
C SER A 128 -1.46 -9.58 -1.31
N TYR A 129 -1.80 -9.57 -2.61
CA TYR A 129 -3.14 -9.19 -3.08
C TYR A 129 -4.30 -9.86 -2.32
N TRP A 130 -4.24 -11.17 -2.09
CA TRP A 130 -5.33 -11.92 -1.44
C TRP A 130 -5.31 -11.89 0.09
N TYR A 131 -4.26 -11.36 0.71
CA TYR A 131 -4.13 -11.30 2.18
C TYR A 131 -5.32 -10.62 2.87
N PRO A 132 -5.85 -9.45 2.40
CA PRO A 132 -6.94 -8.72 3.03
C PRO A 132 -8.24 -9.53 3.18
N VAL A 133 -8.55 -10.42 2.23
CA VAL A 133 -9.77 -11.25 2.28
C VAL A 133 -9.80 -12.14 3.53
N ARG A 134 -8.64 -12.61 3.99
CA ARG A 134 -8.54 -13.48 5.17
C ARG A 134 -8.54 -12.68 6.48
N GLN A 135 -8.06 -11.44 6.44
CA GLN A 135 -7.79 -10.65 7.64
C GLN A 135 -8.90 -9.65 7.99
N VAL A 136 -9.69 -9.23 7.01
CA VAL A 136 -10.77 -8.28 7.26
C VAL A 136 -11.83 -8.86 8.18
N ILE A 137 -12.46 -8.00 8.98
CA ILE A 137 -13.58 -8.37 9.86
C ILE A 137 -14.68 -9.13 9.11
N ALA A 138 -15.23 -10.16 9.74
CA ALA A 138 -16.06 -11.18 9.07
C ALA A 138 -17.21 -10.61 8.22
N PHE A 139 -17.93 -9.59 8.71
CA PHE A 139 -19.09 -9.05 7.98
C PHE A 139 -18.72 -8.25 6.71
N LYS A 140 -17.45 -7.85 6.52
CA LYS A 140 -16.95 -7.21 5.30
C LYS A 140 -16.35 -8.23 4.31
N ARG A 141 -16.05 -9.45 4.73
CA ARG A 141 -15.28 -10.44 3.96
C ARG A 141 -15.85 -10.73 2.59
N GLU A 142 -17.17 -10.83 2.48
CA GLU A 142 -17.82 -11.11 1.20
C GLU A 142 -17.64 -9.98 0.18
N VAL A 143 -17.76 -8.73 0.61
CA VAL A 143 -17.51 -7.56 -0.24
C VAL A 143 -16.06 -7.54 -0.70
N TYR A 144 -15.11 -7.77 0.21
CA TYR A 144 -13.68 -7.84 -0.14
C TYR A 144 -13.41 -8.97 -1.15
N ARG A 145 -13.95 -10.16 -0.93
CA ARG A 145 -13.80 -11.29 -1.84
C ARG A 145 -14.32 -10.97 -3.24
N ARG A 146 -15.50 -10.34 -3.34
CA ARG A 146 -16.13 -9.99 -4.63
C ARG A 146 -15.34 -8.93 -5.37
N VAL A 147 -14.98 -7.82 -4.72
CA VAL A 147 -14.23 -6.74 -5.38
C VAL A 147 -12.83 -7.19 -5.78
N MET A 148 -12.12 -7.93 -4.93
CA MET A 148 -10.77 -8.42 -5.25
C MET A 148 -10.81 -9.47 -6.36
N LYS A 149 -11.86 -10.32 -6.43
CA LYS A 149 -12.06 -11.21 -7.57
C LYS A 149 -12.30 -10.42 -8.86
N GLU A 150 -13.10 -9.34 -8.81
CA GLU A 150 -13.37 -8.50 -9.97
C GLU A 150 -12.10 -7.82 -10.48
N PHE A 151 -11.27 -7.30 -9.58
CA PHE A 151 -10.04 -6.58 -9.94
C PHE A 151 -8.82 -7.49 -10.21
N SER A 152 -8.89 -8.78 -9.87
CA SER A 152 -7.75 -9.70 -10.02
C SER A 152 -7.24 -9.81 -11.46
N VAL A 153 -8.11 -9.72 -12.45
CA VAL A 153 -7.75 -9.76 -13.87
C VAL A 153 -6.80 -8.60 -14.23
N ILE A 154 -7.06 -7.41 -13.67
CA ILE A 154 -6.23 -6.22 -13.89
C ILE A 154 -4.89 -6.37 -13.15
N MET A 155 -4.92 -6.87 -11.92
CA MET A 155 -3.70 -7.09 -11.12
C MET A 155 -2.74 -8.09 -11.77
N VAL A 156 -3.26 -9.16 -12.39
CA VAL A 156 -2.45 -10.13 -13.13
C VAL A 156 -1.86 -9.54 -14.42
N ALA A 157 -2.56 -8.57 -15.04
CA ALA A 157 -2.10 -7.91 -16.27
C ALA A 157 -1.10 -6.76 -16.00
N LEU A 158 -0.81 -6.44 -14.73
CA LEU A 158 0.23 -5.46 -14.42
C LEU A 158 1.59 -6.00 -14.87
N PRO A 159 2.42 -5.21 -15.60
CA PRO A 159 3.75 -5.66 -15.99
C PRO A 159 4.60 -5.89 -14.74
N ASP A 160 5.17 -7.09 -14.64
CA ASP A 160 6.15 -7.40 -13.59
C ASP A 160 7.31 -6.40 -13.67
N SER A 161 7.52 -5.62 -12.63
CA SER A 161 8.65 -4.69 -12.53
C SER A 161 10.02 -5.38 -12.63
N THR A 162 10.08 -6.69 -12.48
CA THR A 162 11.26 -7.53 -12.72
C THR A 162 11.68 -7.58 -14.19
N SER A 163 10.75 -7.45 -15.15
CA SER A 163 11.08 -7.47 -16.58
C SER A 163 11.69 -6.16 -17.10
N ALA A 164 11.35 -5.03 -16.49
CA ALA A 164 11.86 -3.71 -16.88
C ALA A 164 13.32 -3.48 -16.45
N VAL A 165 13.78 -4.12 -15.38
CA VAL A 165 15.19 -4.06 -14.93
C VAL A 165 16.10 -4.94 -15.80
N ALA A 166 15.59 -6.08 -16.27
CA ALA A 166 16.34 -6.98 -17.15
C ALA A 166 16.58 -6.39 -18.54
N THR A 167 15.69 -5.52 -19.03
CA THR A 167 15.82 -4.88 -20.34
C THR A 167 16.86 -3.74 -20.31
N LYS A 168 16.88 -2.94 -19.22
CA LYS A 168 17.89 -1.89 -19.02
C LYS A 168 19.31 -2.43 -18.81
N SER A 169 19.46 -3.58 -18.17
CA SER A 169 20.77 -4.22 -17.96
C SER A 169 21.35 -4.79 -19.26
N LYS A 170 20.50 -5.20 -20.21
CA LYS A 170 20.94 -5.69 -21.53
C LYS A 170 21.32 -4.58 -22.51
N GLU A 171 20.78 -3.38 -22.37
CA GLU A 171 21.17 -2.23 -23.21
C GLU A 171 22.49 -1.60 -22.73
N ILE A 172 22.78 -1.62 -21.43
CA ILE A 172 24.06 -1.11 -20.89
C ILE A 172 25.22 -2.05 -21.24
N SER A 173 24.99 -3.38 -21.31
CA SER A 173 26.05 -4.33 -21.65
C SER A 173 26.38 -4.43 -23.17
N LYS A 174 25.54 -3.88 -24.05
CA LYS A 174 25.82 -3.80 -25.52
C LYS A 174 26.56 -2.53 -25.91
N GLY A 175 26.61 -1.49 -25.06
CA GLY A 175 27.30 -0.22 -25.35
C GLY A 175 28.79 -0.19 -24.99
N GLU A 176 29.29 -1.15 -24.21
CA GLU A 176 30.68 -1.14 -23.70
C GLU A 176 31.63 -2.12 -24.38
N SER A 177 31.19 -2.91 -25.37
CA SER A 177 32.05 -3.91 -26.01
C SER A 177 32.83 -3.42 -27.27
N GLU A 178 32.70 -2.15 -27.67
CA GLU A 178 33.35 -1.65 -28.87
C GLU A 178 34.56 -0.70 -28.70
N ARG A 179 35.05 -0.47 -27.47
CA ARG A 179 36.26 0.37 -27.29
C ARG A 179 37.19 -0.18 -26.23
N TYR A 180 37.92 -1.25 -26.54
CA TYR A 180 39.19 -1.50 -25.88
C TYR A 180 40.12 -2.38 -26.72
N SER A 181 41.14 -1.77 -27.33
CA SER A 181 42.31 -2.45 -27.89
C SER A 181 43.45 -2.43 -26.85
N PRO A 182 44.09 -3.55 -26.53
CA PRO A 182 45.13 -3.56 -25.51
C PRO A 182 46.49 -3.19 -26.06
N SER A 183 47.11 -2.14 -25.49
CA SER A 183 48.53 -1.88 -25.65
C SER A 183 49.36 -2.70 -24.64
N ARG A 184 50.36 -3.40 -25.12
CA ARG A 184 51.35 -4.20 -24.37
C ARG A 184 52.20 -3.32 -23.41
N GLY A 185 52.33 -3.76 -22.14
CA GLY A 185 53.33 -3.20 -21.21
C GLY A 185 53.41 -4.05 -19.94
N LYS A 186 54.43 -4.93 -19.88
CA LYS A 186 54.79 -5.78 -18.74
C LYS A 186 55.41 -4.99 -17.61
N LYS A 187 55.05 -5.23 -16.33
CA LYS A 187 55.98 -5.37 -15.18
C LYS A 187 55.28 -6.07 -14.01
N PRO A 188 55.97 -6.94 -13.23
CA PRO A 188 55.37 -7.81 -12.23
C PRO A 188 55.25 -7.12 -10.87
N PHE A 189 54.17 -7.44 -10.18
CA PHE A 189 53.87 -6.96 -8.81
C PHE A 189 54.39 -7.97 -7.76
N ARG A 190 55.16 -7.48 -6.78
CA ARG A 190 55.66 -8.24 -5.62
C ARG A 190 54.57 -8.27 -4.52
N PRO A 191 54.45 -9.36 -3.76
CA PRO A 191 53.46 -9.44 -2.66
C PRO A 191 54.01 -8.82 -1.37
N TYR A 192 53.12 -8.09 -0.68
CA TYR A 192 53.43 -7.49 0.62
C TYR A 192 53.13 -8.45 1.77
N ARG A 193 54.09 -8.54 2.68
CA ARG A 193 54.23 -9.49 3.82
C ARG A 193 53.39 -9.00 5.00
N LYS A 194 52.61 -9.91 5.61
CA LYS A 194 51.91 -9.72 6.89
C LYS A 194 52.93 -9.47 8.01
N GLN A 195 52.63 -8.52 8.86
CA GLN A 195 53.22 -8.43 10.19
C GLN A 195 52.15 -8.60 11.25
N ASP A 196 52.32 -9.67 12.05
CA ASP A 196 51.67 -9.89 13.33
C ASP A 196 52.18 -8.87 14.35
N LYS A 197 51.29 -8.36 15.19
CA LYS A 197 51.70 -7.97 16.57
C LYS A 197 50.55 -8.28 17.53
N ARG A 198 50.92 -9.17 18.44
CA ARG A 198 50.23 -9.62 19.65
C ARG A 198 50.24 -8.53 20.73
N ALA A 199 49.22 -8.55 21.55
CA ALA A 199 49.16 -8.42 23.01
C ALA A 199 49.68 -7.11 23.65
N VAL A 200 48.87 -6.54 24.51
CA VAL A 200 49.18 -6.40 25.94
C VAL A 200 47.88 -6.17 26.74
N GLN A 201 47.89 -6.85 27.83
CA GLN A 201 46.91 -7.01 28.92
C GLN A 201 46.83 -5.80 29.86
N ASN A 202 45.70 -5.77 30.58
CA ASN A 202 45.53 -5.37 32.00
C ASN A 202 45.64 -3.88 32.40
N ASN A 203 44.61 -3.33 33.04
CA ASN A 203 44.59 -3.27 34.51
C ASN A 203 43.29 -2.68 35.08
N LYS A 204 42.87 -3.30 36.12
CA LYS A 204 42.07 -3.05 37.27
C LYS A 204 41.98 -1.61 37.79
N GLY A 205 40.92 -1.36 38.51
CA GLY A 205 40.79 -0.42 39.61
C GLY A 205 39.42 0.22 39.65
N GLU A 206 38.49 -0.24 40.32
CA GLU A 206 38.13 -0.15 41.76
C GLU A 206 37.82 1.28 42.25
N LYS A 207 36.65 1.38 42.81
CA LYS A 207 36.16 2.07 44.02
C LYS A 207 35.29 3.33 43.89
N ARG A 208 34.09 3.10 44.41
CA ARG A 208 33.35 3.84 45.47
C ARG A 208 33.01 5.33 45.22
N ARG A 209 31.76 5.63 45.17
CA ARG A 209 30.81 5.95 46.27
C ARG A 209 29.42 6.09 45.69
#